data_5c4897692794b847c24420fd781c39d5
#
_entry.id   5c4897692794b847c24420fd781c39d5
#
_cell.length_a   1.000
_cell.length_b   1.000
_cell.length_c   1.000
_cell.angle_alpha   90.00
_cell.angle_beta   90.00
_cell.angle_gamma   90.00
#
_symmetry.space_group_name_H-M   'P 1'
#
loop_
_entity.id
_entity.type
_entity.pdbx_description
1 polymer ?
#
loop_
_entity_poly.entity_id
_entity_poly.type
_entity_poly.pdbx_seq_one_letter_code
_entity_poly.pdbx_strand_id
1 'polypeptide(L)'
;MKGREVIKVDFNWTLDDLEKFMEEHWDKEEYCEFIKGKPQPASIEEYICLPATPNCCVIAYPRKGKIIFSIADNVAGLKRVAVSAIPTRSPIGGIAKSALMIGRAKEMRGPGAEITTMYANYMRSLLAER
;
A
#
# COMPACT_ATOMS: atom_id res chain seq x y z
N MET A 1 -14.30 -7.07 -1.00
CA MET A 1 -14.10 -6.37 -2.28
C MET A 1 -12.63 -6.42 -2.63
N LYS A 2 -12.31 -6.89 -3.84
CA LYS A 2 -10.90 -6.94 -4.26
C LYS A 2 -10.34 -5.53 -4.39
N GLY A 3 -9.11 -5.36 -3.98
CA GLY A 3 -8.45 -4.04 -4.01
C GLY A 3 -8.71 -3.21 -2.75
N ARG A 4 -9.40 -3.75 -1.77
CA ARG A 4 -9.61 -3.08 -0.49
C ARG A 4 -9.62 -4.12 0.62
N GLU A 5 -8.77 -3.89 1.62
CA GLU A 5 -8.67 -4.76 2.79
C GLU A 5 -8.89 -3.93 4.03
N VAL A 6 -9.69 -4.44 4.95
CA VAL A 6 -9.97 -3.78 6.22
C VAL A 6 -9.42 -4.66 7.35
N ILE A 7 -8.56 -4.07 8.18
CA ILE A 7 -7.97 -4.75 9.33
C ILE A 7 -8.63 -4.17 10.58
N LYS A 8 -9.41 -4.98 11.28
CA LYS A 8 -10.05 -4.55 12.53
C LYS A 8 -9.02 -4.52 13.65
N VAL A 9 -9.02 -3.44 14.41
CA VAL A 9 -8.11 -3.25 15.53
C VAL A 9 -8.89 -2.75 16.75
N ASP A 10 -8.28 -2.87 17.93
CA ASP A 10 -8.89 -2.46 19.19
C ASP A 10 -8.42 -1.08 19.67
N PHE A 11 -7.89 -0.28 18.76
CA PHE A 11 -7.37 1.05 19.05
C PHE A 11 -7.73 2.01 17.93
N ASN A 12 -7.56 3.31 18.17
CA ASN A 12 -7.81 4.35 17.19
C ASN A 12 -6.50 5.11 16.95
N TRP A 13 -5.88 4.89 15.80
CA TRP A 13 -4.67 5.58 15.41
C TRP A 13 -4.97 6.79 14.55
N THR A 14 -4.07 7.77 14.60
CA THR A 14 -3.98 8.83 13.61
C THR A 14 -3.07 8.34 12.48
N LEU A 15 -3.00 9.09 11.40
CA LEU A 15 -2.08 8.76 10.30
C LEU A 15 -0.63 8.77 10.78
N ASP A 16 -0.29 9.71 11.66
CA ASP A 16 1.06 9.79 12.23
C ASP A 16 1.39 8.55 13.06
N ASP A 17 0.42 8.04 13.80
CA ASP A 17 0.61 6.80 14.57
C ASP A 17 0.87 5.61 13.64
N LEU A 18 0.13 5.52 12.55
CA LEU A 18 0.32 4.47 11.56
C LEU A 18 1.70 4.59 10.89
N GLU A 19 2.10 5.80 10.52
CA GLU A 19 3.41 6.04 9.93
C GLU A 19 4.52 5.61 10.88
N LYS A 20 4.42 6.00 12.14
CA LYS A 20 5.40 5.64 13.15
C LYS A 20 5.52 4.13 13.32
N PHE A 21 4.40 3.44 13.40
CA PHE A 21 4.38 1.98 13.52
C PHE A 21 5.07 1.34 12.32
N MET A 22 4.77 1.80 11.11
CA MET A 22 5.37 1.26 9.90
C MET A 22 6.87 1.57 9.84
N GLU A 23 7.30 2.77 10.25
CA GLU A 23 8.73 3.10 10.31
C GLU A 23 9.49 2.17 11.24
N GLU A 24 8.87 1.73 12.33
CA GLU A 24 9.50 0.86 13.32
C GLU A 24 9.48 -0.61 12.93
N HIS A 25 8.46 -1.07 12.22
CA HIS A 25 8.21 -2.50 12.03
C HIS A 25 8.18 -2.97 10.58
N TRP A 26 7.89 -2.09 9.63
CA TRP A 26 7.80 -2.47 8.22
C TRP A 26 9.17 -2.73 7.62
N ASP A 27 9.39 -3.91 7.08
CA ASP A 27 10.67 -4.29 6.48
C ASP A 27 10.72 -3.74 5.04
N LYS A 28 11.40 -2.62 4.89
CA LYS A 28 11.53 -1.94 3.61
C LYS A 28 12.38 -2.73 2.60
N GLU A 29 13.31 -3.54 3.09
CA GLU A 29 14.15 -4.35 2.23
C GLU A 29 13.40 -5.55 1.67
N GLU A 30 12.56 -6.18 2.48
CA GLU A 30 11.81 -7.36 2.06
C GLU A 30 10.55 -6.98 1.26
N TYR A 31 9.88 -5.91 1.61
CA TYR A 31 8.63 -5.51 0.96
C TYR A 31 8.79 -4.28 0.06
N CYS A 32 8.85 -3.09 0.62
CA CYS A 32 9.01 -1.86 -0.16
C CYS A 32 9.12 -0.65 0.77
N GLU A 33 9.57 0.46 0.21
CA GLU A 33 9.51 1.73 0.89
C GLU A 33 8.11 2.32 0.75
N PHE A 34 7.78 3.28 1.59
CA PHE A 34 6.51 3.99 1.56
C PHE A 34 6.74 5.47 1.87
N ILE A 35 5.76 6.29 1.49
CA ILE A 35 5.77 7.71 1.79
C ILE A 35 4.40 8.14 2.34
N LYS A 36 4.39 9.23 3.10
CA LYS A 36 3.14 9.86 3.53
C LYS A 36 2.85 11.01 2.56
N GLY A 37 1.69 11.02 1.96
CA GLY A 37 1.32 12.07 1.03
C GLY A 37 -0.07 11.89 0.45
N LYS A 38 -0.41 12.76 -0.49
CA LYS A 38 -1.71 12.70 -1.17
C LYS A 38 -1.58 11.89 -2.46
N PRO A 39 -2.47 10.90 -2.68
CA PRO A 39 -2.40 10.08 -3.89
C PRO A 39 -2.76 10.87 -5.15
N GLN A 40 -3.55 11.92 -5.03
CA GLN A 40 -3.94 12.78 -6.14
C GLN A 40 -3.87 14.24 -5.71
N PRO A 41 -3.57 15.16 -6.63
CA PRO A 41 -3.50 16.59 -6.29
C PRO A 41 -4.79 17.11 -5.66
N ALA A 42 -5.94 16.57 -6.03
CA ALA A 42 -7.24 16.98 -5.52
C ALA A 42 -7.62 16.32 -4.20
N SER A 43 -6.81 15.38 -3.70
CA SER A 43 -7.10 14.71 -2.44
C SER A 43 -7.03 15.68 -1.26
N ILE A 44 -8.00 15.59 -0.36
CA ILE A 44 -8.05 16.42 0.83
C ILE A 44 -7.18 15.81 1.92
N GLU A 45 -7.14 14.48 2.01
CA GLU A 45 -6.41 13.76 3.04
C GLU A 45 -5.09 13.20 2.54
N GLU A 46 -4.15 13.06 3.46
CA GLU A 46 -2.92 12.34 3.20
C GLU A 46 -3.09 10.87 3.60
N TYR A 47 -2.29 10.01 2.99
CA TYR A 47 -2.29 8.57 3.27
C TYR A 47 -0.86 8.06 3.29
N ILE A 48 -0.66 6.86 3.82
CA ILE A 48 0.59 6.15 3.61
C ILE A 48 0.49 5.50 2.23
N CYS A 49 1.43 5.79 1.35
CA CYS A 49 1.39 5.36 -0.04
C CYS A 49 2.50 4.35 -0.31
N LEU A 50 2.14 3.21 -0.85
CA LEU A 50 3.06 2.12 -1.15
C LEU A 50 3.01 1.81 -2.64
N PRO A 51 4.16 1.47 -3.25
CA PRO A 51 4.16 1.15 -4.69
C PRO A 51 3.42 -0.16 -4.95
N ALA A 52 2.78 -0.25 -6.09
CA ALA A 52 2.07 -1.48 -6.49
C ALA A 52 2.39 -1.84 -7.94
N THR A 53 1.73 -1.18 -8.89
CA THR A 53 1.93 -1.42 -10.32
C THR A 53 2.27 -0.10 -11.00
N PRO A 54 2.68 -0.10 -12.28
CA PRO A 54 3.05 1.16 -12.95
C PRO A 54 1.98 2.25 -12.89
N ASN A 55 0.70 1.88 -12.92
CA ASN A 55 -0.40 2.84 -12.94
C ASN A 55 -1.18 2.91 -11.62
N CYS A 56 -0.80 2.11 -10.63
CA CYS A 56 -1.53 2.01 -9.37
C CYS A 56 -0.59 2.02 -8.18
N CYS A 57 -1.08 2.52 -7.06
CA CYS A 57 -0.40 2.41 -5.78
C CYS A 57 -1.39 1.86 -4.75
N VAL A 58 -0.88 1.52 -3.57
CA VAL A 58 -1.73 1.12 -2.44
C VAL A 58 -1.68 2.23 -1.42
N ILE A 59 -2.82 2.64 -0.93
CA ILE A 59 -2.91 3.60 0.16
C ILE A 59 -3.32 2.88 1.44
N ALA A 60 -2.70 3.27 2.55
CA ALA A 60 -3.01 2.75 3.87
C ALA A 60 -3.37 3.91 4.79
N TYR A 61 -4.45 3.77 5.52
CA TYR A 61 -4.91 4.84 6.40
C TYR A 61 -5.73 4.28 7.55
N PRO A 62 -5.69 4.96 8.72
CA PRO A 62 -6.48 4.52 9.85
C PRO A 62 -7.88 5.11 9.79
N ARG A 63 -8.82 4.36 10.38
CA ARG A 63 -10.17 4.83 10.65
C ARG A 63 -10.53 4.33 12.05
N LYS A 64 -11.67 4.74 12.57
CA LYS A 64 -12.07 4.33 13.92
C LYS A 64 -12.14 2.80 14.01
N GLY A 65 -11.26 2.23 14.83
CA GLY A 65 -11.23 0.79 15.07
C GLY A 65 -10.76 -0.06 13.91
N LYS A 66 -10.08 0.53 12.92
CA LYS A 66 -9.60 -0.24 11.76
C LYS A 66 -8.50 0.47 11.02
N ILE A 67 -7.74 -0.31 10.25
CA ILE A 67 -6.74 0.18 9.31
C ILE A 67 -7.15 -0.33 7.93
N ILE A 68 -7.18 0.53 6.94
CA ILE A 68 -7.66 0.21 5.60
C ILE A 68 -6.50 0.27 4.61
N PHE A 69 -6.37 -0.77 3.78
CA PHE A 69 -5.48 -0.79 2.63
C PHE A 69 -6.36 -0.80 1.37
N SER A 70 -6.11 0.10 0.44
CA SER A 70 -6.91 0.21 -0.77
C SER A 70 -6.05 0.55 -1.97
N ILE A 71 -6.41 -0.03 -3.11
CA ILE A 71 -5.76 0.31 -4.38
C ILE A 71 -6.18 1.72 -4.81
N ALA A 72 -5.25 2.48 -5.39
CA ALA A 72 -5.50 3.83 -5.88
C ALA A 72 -4.68 4.11 -7.13
N ASP A 73 -5.02 5.17 -7.85
CA ASP A 73 -4.27 5.59 -9.02
C ASP A 73 -2.90 6.14 -8.59
N ASN A 74 -1.87 5.73 -9.31
CA ASN A 74 -0.52 6.23 -9.10
C ASN A 74 -0.29 7.44 -9.99
N VAL A 75 -0.77 8.60 -9.55
CA VAL A 75 -0.68 9.84 -10.34
C VAL A 75 0.56 10.66 -9.95
N ALA A 76 0.74 11.79 -10.62
CA ALA A 76 1.96 12.60 -10.60
C ALA A 76 2.58 12.85 -9.21
N GLY A 77 1.76 13.03 -8.19
CA GLY A 77 2.25 13.28 -6.84
C GLY A 77 2.98 12.10 -6.19
N LEU A 78 2.83 10.91 -6.72
CA LEU A 78 3.40 9.68 -6.17
C LEU A 78 4.46 9.04 -7.08
N LYS A 79 4.96 9.77 -8.07
CA LYS A 79 5.99 9.23 -8.96
C LYS A 79 7.24 8.74 -8.23
N ARG A 80 7.51 9.25 -7.04
CA ARG A 80 8.65 8.83 -6.23
C ARG A 80 8.48 7.42 -5.66
N VAL A 81 7.23 6.94 -5.57
CA VAL A 81 6.92 5.59 -5.11
C VAL A 81 6.70 4.75 -6.36
N ALA A 82 7.78 4.40 -7.02
CA ALA A 82 7.75 3.66 -8.26
C ALA A 82 7.83 2.15 -8.02
N VAL A 83 7.42 1.38 -9.02
CA VAL A 83 7.53 -0.09 -8.99
C VAL A 83 8.98 -0.51 -8.71
N SER A 84 9.96 0.25 -9.20
CA SER A 84 11.38 -0.02 -8.95
C SER A 84 11.76 0.06 -7.48
N ALA A 85 10.95 0.69 -6.62
CA ALA A 85 11.18 0.73 -5.19
C ALA A 85 10.83 -0.59 -4.49
N ILE A 86 10.22 -1.54 -5.22
CA ILE A 86 9.91 -2.86 -4.67
C ILE A 86 11.12 -3.77 -4.90
N PRO A 87 11.70 -4.35 -3.83
CA PRO A 87 12.84 -5.26 -4.00
C PRO A 87 12.48 -6.45 -4.88
N THR A 88 13.40 -6.88 -5.72
CA THR A 88 13.17 -8.02 -6.62
C THR A 88 12.89 -9.31 -5.87
N ARG A 89 13.38 -9.43 -4.64
CA ARG A 89 13.16 -10.60 -3.78
C ARG A 89 11.84 -10.54 -3.02
N SER A 90 11.14 -9.41 -3.13
CA SER A 90 9.87 -9.22 -2.43
C SER A 90 8.81 -10.18 -2.97
N PRO A 91 7.91 -10.70 -2.12
CA PRO A 91 6.79 -11.51 -2.58
C PRO A 91 5.87 -10.77 -3.55
N ILE A 92 5.91 -9.44 -3.56
CA ILE A 92 5.08 -8.63 -4.47
C ILE A 92 5.84 -8.20 -5.72
N GLY A 93 7.17 -8.35 -5.76
CA GLY A 93 7.99 -7.88 -6.89
C GLY A 93 7.62 -8.52 -8.21
N GLY A 94 7.40 -9.84 -8.22
CA GLY A 94 6.99 -10.55 -9.43
C GLY A 94 5.62 -10.13 -9.93
N ILE A 95 4.69 -9.88 -9.03
CA ILE A 95 3.34 -9.42 -9.38
C ILE A 95 3.41 -8.03 -10.01
N ALA A 96 4.17 -7.12 -9.41
CA ALA A 96 4.32 -5.77 -9.91
C ALA A 96 4.94 -5.75 -11.31
N LYS A 97 5.96 -6.57 -11.55
CA LYS A 97 6.62 -6.64 -12.85
C LYS A 97 5.71 -7.22 -13.92
N SER A 98 4.90 -8.22 -13.60
CA SER A 98 4.01 -8.84 -14.58
C SER A 98 2.89 -7.89 -15.02
N ALA A 99 2.67 -6.82 -14.28
CA ALA A 99 1.63 -5.84 -14.62
C ALA A 99 2.05 -4.84 -15.69
N LEU A 100 3.31 -4.81 -16.10
CA LEU A 100 3.84 -3.80 -17.02
C LEU A 100 3.09 -3.72 -18.35
N MET A 101 2.59 -4.84 -18.85
CA MET A 101 1.91 -4.91 -20.16
C MET A 101 0.40 -4.93 -20.03
N ILE A 102 -0.15 -4.72 -18.85
CA ILE A 102 -1.57 -4.78 -18.59
C ILE A 102 -2.16 -3.37 -18.53
N GLY A 103 -3.38 -3.20 -19.03
CA GLY A 103 -4.06 -1.92 -18.94
C GLY A 103 -4.46 -1.58 -17.52
N ARG A 104 -4.59 -0.28 -17.24
CA ARG A 104 -4.88 0.27 -15.90
C ARG A 104 -6.03 -0.41 -15.17
N ALA A 105 -7.16 -0.62 -15.85
CA ALA A 105 -8.32 -1.24 -15.22
C ALA A 105 -8.03 -2.66 -14.77
N LYS A 106 -7.27 -3.41 -15.57
CA LYS A 106 -6.89 -4.78 -15.23
C LYS A 106 -5.87 -4.83 -14.09
N GLU A 107 -4.96 -3.84 -14.03
CA GLU A 107 -4.02 -3.74 -12.91
C GLU A 107 -4.76 -3.60 -11.59
N MET A 108 -5.79 -2.77 -11.54
CA MET A 108 -6.54 -2.53 -10.31
C MET A 108 -7.32 -3.77 -9.86
N ARG A 109 -7.83 -4.57 -10.80
CA ARG A 109 -8.63 -5.76 -10.47
C ARG A 109 -7.81 -7.01 -10.25
N GLY A 110 -6.62 -7.07 -10.82
CA GLY A 110 -5.74 -8.24 -10.77
C GLY A 110 -4.52 -7.99 -9.91
N PRO A 111 -3.35 -7.65 -10.52
CA PRO A 111 -2.09 -7.51 -9.76
C PRO A 111 -2.17 -6.48 -8.64
N GLY A 112 -2.83 -5.35 -8.87
CA GLY A 112 -2.99 -4.32 -7.83
C GLY A 112 -3.78 -4.83 -6.64
N ALA A 113 -4.87 -5.55 -6.89
CA ALA A 113 -5.68 -6.12 -5.81
C ALA A 113 -4.89 -7.19 -5.03
N GLU A 114 -4.12 -8.01 -5.73
CA GLU A 114 -3.27 -9.03 -5.08
C GLU A 114 -2.21 -8.38 -4.20
N ILE A 115 -1.57 -7.33 -4.68
CA ILE A 115 -0.55 -6.59 -3.91
C ILE A 115 -1.20 -5.95 -2.68
N THR A 116 -2.39 -5.39 -2.82
CA THR A 116 -3.13 -4.81 -1.69
C THR A 116 -3.35 -5.86 -0.61
N THR A 117 -3.79 -7.05 -1.00
CA THR A 117 -4.01 -8.15 -0.07
C THR A 117 -2.71 -8.58 0.61
N MET A 118 -1.61 -8.66 -0.14
CA MET A 118 -0.32 -9.04 0.42
C MET A 118 0.19 -8.01 1.44
N TYR A 119 0.06 -6.73 1.15
CA TYR A 119 0.43 -5.68 2.10
C TYR A 119 -0.44 -5.75 3.36
N ALA A 120 -1.75 -5.94 3.20
CA ALA A 120 -2.65 -6.03 4.35
C ALA A 120 -2.33 -7.25 5.22
N ASN A 121 -2.03 -8.39 4.61
CA ASN A 121 -1.66 -9.59 5.34
C ASN A 121 -0.35 -9.41 6.10
N TYR A 122 0.63 -8.73 5.49
CA TYR A 122 1.87 -8.41 6.18
C TYR A 122 1.60 -7.50 7.39
N MET A 123 0.77 -6.46 7.22
CA MET A 123 0.40 -5.60 8.33
C MET A 123 -0.29 -6.38 9.45
N ARG A 124 -1.17 -7.33 9.10
CA ARG A 124 -1.82 -8.18 10.10
C ARG A 124 -0.79 -8.96 10.91
N SER A 125 0.25 -9.48 10.25
CA SER A 125 1.30 -10.22 10.95
C SER A 125 2.10 -9.31 11.89
N LEU A 126 2.41 -8.08 11.46
CA LEU A 126 3.11 -7.12 12.29
C LEU A 126 2.28 -6.72 13.52
N LEU A 127 0.98 -6.52 13.34
CA LEU A 127 0.09 -6.18 14.43
C LEU A 127 -0.08 -7.33 15.42
N ALA A 128 -0.04 -8.57 14.94
CA ALA A 128 -0.12 -9.74 15.80
C ALA A 128 1.12 -9.91 16.68
N GLU A 129 2.24 -9.37 16.26
CA GLU A 129 3.51 -9.44 17.01
C GLU A 129 3.68 -8.30 18.03
N ARG A 130 2.74 -7.38 18.06
CA ARG A 130 2.80 -6.24 19.00
C ARG A 130 2.79 -6.67 20.44
#